data_75f76c99fb0a41e84cd87bd801ed0b84
#
_entry.id   75f76c99fb0a41e84cd87bd801ed0b84
#
_cell.length_a   1.000
_cell.length_b   1.000
_cell.length_c   1.000
_cell.angle_alpha   90.00
_cell.angle_beta   90.00
_cell.angle_gamma   90.00
#
_symmetry.space_group_name_H-M   'P 1'
#
loop_
_entity.id
_entity.type
_entity.pdbx_description
1 polymer ?
#
loop_
_entity_poly.entity_id
_entity_poly.type
_entity_poly.pdbx_seq_one_letter_code
_entity_poly.pdbx_strand_id
1 'polypeptide(L)'
;MNSTQENKSNSSKFIFISVILVTILVILVLCLSFTAFKKATSEDGTNPSNDSNGNGGINSKISMTYTENMNGISIQDALPTSDEVGKHLKGKGEYFDFTIKSNVVNSSITYEIAAIKDKSSTISDDFIKLYLEKQNSGTYEQVMEPTIFKSITKRSKIGSPKCSMVLYKLNRKKSGTDNYRLRMWIKEDAVVEMDKSYTVKVNVYGKAS
;
A
#
# COMPACT_ATOMS: atom_id res chain seq x y z
N MET A 1 -32.01 -28.50 -56.17
CA MET A 1 -31.27 -27.25 -55.75
C MET A 1 -31.97 -26.68 -54.55
N ASN A 2 -31.53 -27.00 -53.35
CA ASN A 2 -31.86 -26.30 -52.12
C ASN A 2 -31.27 -27.07 -50.91
N SER A 3 -29.97 -26.95 -50.68
CA SER A 3 -29.35 -27.50 -49.43
C SER A 3 -28.22 -26.64 -48.85
N THR A 4 -28.09 -25.37 -49.29
CA THR A 4 -26.95 -24.53 -48.88
C THR A 4 -27.33 -23.36 -47.96
N GLN A 5 -28.60 -23.17 -47.61
CA GLN A 5 -29.02 -22.02 -46.78
C GLN A 5 -29.19 -22.34 -45.29
N GLU A 6 -29.37 -23.59 -44.88
CA GLU A 6 -29.61 -23.94 -43.47
C GLU A 6 -28.37 -23.92 -42.61
N ASN A 7 -27.19 -24.11 -43.17
CA ASN A 7 -25.95 -24.22 -42.42
C ASN A 7 -25.35 -22.87 -41.98
N LYS A 8 -25.76 -21.76 -42.62
CA LYS A 8 -25.24 -20.41 -42.30
C LYS A 8 -25.92 -19.76 -41.09
N SER A 9 -27.19 -20.12 -40.82
CA SER A 9 -27.97 -19.61 -39.69
C SER A 9 -27.53 -20.21 -38.35
N ASN A 10 -27.12 -21.46 -38.32
CA ASN A 10 -26.68 -22.11 -37.10
C ASN A 10 -25.28 -21.68 -36.68
N SER A 11 -24.36 -21.44 -37.61
CA SER A 11 -23.01 -20.94 -37.29
C SER A 11 -23.02 -19.55 -36.62
N SER A 12 -23.89 -18.64 -37.08
CA SER A 12 -24.06 -17.32 -36.52
C SER A 12 -24.58 -17.35 -35.05
N LYS A 13 -25.54 -18.26 -34.78
CA LYS A 13 -26.07 -18.44 -33.40
C LYS A 13 -25.04 -19.00 -32.44
N PHE A 14 -24.20 -19.93 -32.89
CA PHE A 14 -23.12 -20.49 -32.08
C PHE A 14 -22.07 -19.45 -31.75
N ILE A 15 -21.71 -18.57 -32.70
CA ILE A 15 -20.76 -17.46 -32.45
C ILE A 15 -21.35 -16.48 -31.45
N PHE A 16 -22.63 -16.13 -31.54
CA PHE A 16 -23.28 -15.21 -30.58
C PHE A 16 -23.34 -15.79 -29.18
N ILE A 17 -23.67 -17.07 -29.04
CA ILE A 17 -23.69 -17.74 -27.72
C ILE A 17 -22.29 -17.82 -27.11
N SER A 18 -21.28 -18.10 -27.94
CA SER A 18 -19.87 -18.14 -27.46
C SER A 18 -19.39 -16.78 -26.96
N VAL A 19 -19.71 -15.68 -27.66
CA VAL A 19 -19.35 -14.32 -27.24
C VAL A 19 -20.03 -13.93 -25.92
N ILE A 20 -21.32 -14.28 -25.76
CA ILE A 20 -22.05 -14.03 -24.52
C ILE A 20 -21.44 -14.82 -23.36
N LEU A 21 -21.04 -16.06 -23.56
CA LEU A 21 -20.46 -16.92 -22.53
C LEU A 21 -19.08 -16.40 -22.08
N VAL A 22 -18.27 -15.93 -23.02
CA VAL A 22 -16.96 -15.31 -22.73
C VAL A 22 -17.12 -14.00 -21.97
N THR A 23 -18.09 -13.16 -22.34
CA THR A 23 -18.36 -11.90 -21.60
C THR A 23 -18.84 -12.15 -20.17
N ILE A 24 -19.69 -13.14 -19.95
CA ILE A 24 -20.13 -13.54 -18.61
C ILE A 24 -18.96 -14.06 -17.78
N LEU A 25 -18.07 -14.86 -18.38
CA LEU A 25 -16.89 -15.39 -17.71
C LEU A 25 -15.93 -14.26 -17.29
N VAL A 26 -15.70 -13.28 -18.15
CA VAL A 26 -14.87 -12.10 -17.84
C VAL A 26 -15.48 -11.26 -16.71
N ILE A 27 -16.79 -11.05 -16.72
CA ILE A 27 -17.49 -10.33 -15.64
C ILE A 27 -17.39 -11.10 -14.31
N LEU A 28 -17.54 -12.43 -14.33
CA LEU A 28 -17.38 -13.29 -13.15
C LEU A 28 -15.96 -13.23 -12.59
N VAL A 29 -14.93 -13.25 -13.41
CA VAL A 29 -13.54 -13.13 -13.00
C VAL A 29 -13.27 -11.74 -12.40
N LEU A 30 -13.81 -10.67 -13.00
CA LEU A 30 -13.71 -9.32 -12.45
C LEU A 30 -14.45 -9.18 -11.11
N CYS A 31 -15.66 -9.77 -10.97
CA CYS A 31 -16.38 -9.78 -9.70
C CYS A 31 -15.65 -10.56 -8.60
N LEU A 32 -15.03 -11.69 -8.92
CA LEU A 32 -14.24 -12.47 -7.97
C LEU A 32 -12.94 -11.74 -7.55
N SER A 33 -12.39 -10.91 -8.44
CA SER A 33 -11.23 -10.06 -8.10
C SER A 33 -11.59 -8.93 -7.14
N PHE A 34 -12.83 -8.47 -7.12
CA PHE A 34 -13.31 -7.44 -6.21
C PHE A 34 -13.66 -7.94 -4.81
N THR A 35 -13.88 -9.24 -4.61
CA THR A 35 -14.21 -9.81 -3.30
C THR A 35 -12.99 -10.20 -2.45
N ALA A 36 -11.77 -10.07 -2.98
CA ALA A 36 -10.54 -10.28 -2.22
C ALA A 36 -10.07 -9.01 -1.47
N PHE A 37 -11.02 -8.22 -0.97
CA PHE A 37 -10.72 -7.18 0.01
C PHE A 37 -10.46 -7.87 1.35
N LYS A 38 -9.28 -8.41 1.53
CA LYS A 38 -8.83 -8.86 2.85
C LYS A 38 -8.60 -7.62 3.70
N LYS A 39 -9.57 -7.34 4.57
CA LYS A 39 -9.39 -6.53 5.76
C LYS A 39 -8.23 -7.15 6.54
N ALA A 40 -7.03 -6.61 6.38
CA ALA A 40 -5.90 -6.95 7.22
C ALA A 40 -6.15 -6.31 8.59
N THR A 41 -6.97 -6.97 9.39
CA THR A 41 -7.04 -6.69 10.82
C THR A 41 -5.82 -7.38 11.41
N SER A 42 -4.75 -6.65 11.62
CA SER A 42 -3.67 -7.11 12.48
C SER A 42 -4.15 -6.97 13.92
N GLU A 43 -4.95 -7.93 14.34
CA GLU A 43 -5.13 -8.25 15.75
C GLU A 43 -3.94 -9.12 16.14
N ASP A 44 -2.87 -8.53 16.60
CA ASP A 44 -1.94 -9.21 17.50
C ASP A 44 -1.24 -8.17 18.39
N GLY A 45 -1.88 -7.97 19.50
CA GLY A 45 -1.44 -7.21 20.65
C GLY A 45 -2.10 -7.74 21.90
N THR A 46 -2.37 -9.05 21.95
CA THR A 46 -2.74 -9.71 23.19
C THR A 46 -1.51 -9.86 24.05
N ASN A 47 -1.30 -8.89 24.93
CA ASN A 47 -0.50 -9.11 26.13
C ASN A 47 -1.25 -10.12 27.01
N PRO A 48 -0.61 -11.21 27.47
CA PRO A 48 -1.22 -12.11 28.44
C PRO A 48 -1.48 -11.32 29.72
N SER A 49 -2.73 -11.30 30.14
CA SER A 49 -3.14 -10.80 31.45
C SER A 49 -2.44 -11.60 32.54
N ASN A 50 -1.47 -10.98 33.20
CA ASN A 50 -1.10 -11.42 34.53
C ASN A 50 -2.16 -10.90 35.51
N ASP A 51 -3.01 -11.79 35.93
CA ASP A 51 -3.78 -11.63 37.16
C ASP A 51 -2.82 -11.42 38.32
N SER A 52 -2.74 -10.21 38.78
CA SER A 52 -2.19 -9.85 40.09
C SER A 52 -3.19 -8.96 40.77
N ASN A 53 -3.84 -9.56 41.75
CA ASN A 53 -4.71 -8.97 42.74
C ASN A 53 -4.10 -7.66 43.33
N GLY A 54 -4.87 -6.58 43.31
CA GLY A 54 -4.68 -5.49 44.25
C GLY A 54 -4.47 -4.10 43.64
N ASN A 55 -5.46 -3.26 43.86
CA ASN A 55 -5.41 -1.79 43.90
C ASN A 55 -5.41 -1.03 42.58
N GLY A 56 -6.55 -0.42 42.28
CA GLY A 56 -6.70 0.81 41.47
C GLY A 56 -5.88 0.94 40.18
N GLY A 57 -5.78 -0.12 39.36
CA GLY A 57 -4.98 -0.11 38.15
C GLY A 57 -5.59 0.81 37.08
N ILE A 58 -4.86 1.81 36.65
CA ILE A 58 -5.18 2.62 35.48
C ILE A 58 -5.23 1.68 34.27
N ASN A 59 -6.43 1.37 33.76
CA ASN A 59 -6.61 0.53 32.59
C ASN A 59 -6.00 1.21 31.36
N SER A 60 -4.82 0.80 30.96
CA SER A 60 -4.19 1.21 29.71
C SER A 60 -4.72 0.36 28.56
N LYS A 61 -5.25 1.00 27.51
CA LYS A 61 -5.71 0.30 26.30
C LYS A 61 -5.06 0.91 25.07
N ILE A 62 -4.46 0.07 24.25
CA ILE A 62 -3.83 0.46 23.00
C ILE A 62 -4.33 -0.44 21.88
N SER A 63 -4.73 0.17 20.78
CA SER A 63 -4.96 -0.52 19.52
C SER A 63 -4.53 0.36 18.35
N MET A 64 -4.11 -0.27 17.27
CA MET A 64 -3.76 0.40 16.03
C MET A 64 -4.39 -0.33 14.85
N THR A 65 -4.97 0.43 13.93
CA THR A 65 -5.52 -0.09 12.67
C THR A 65 -4.87 0.63 11.51
N TYR A 66 -4.38 -0.14 10.56
CA TYR A 66 -3.84 0.34 9.29
C TYR A 66 -4.85 0.04 8.18
N THR A 67 -5.16 1.04 7.36
CA THR A 67 -6.09 0.93 6.24
C THR A 67 -5.46 1.54 5.00
N GLU A 68 -5.51 0.81 3.90
CA GLU A 68 -4.97 1.20 2.61
C GLU A 68 -5.97 0.95 1.49
N ASN A 69 -5.86 1.70 0.40
CA ASN A 69 -6.72 1.57 -0.78
C ASN A 69 -6.17 0.59 -1.83
N MET A 70 -4.88 0.24 -1.73
CA MET A 70 -4.15 -0.63 -2.66
C MET A 70 -3.08 -1.43 -1.89
N ASN A 71 -2.56 -2.50 -2.49
CA ASN A 71 -1.49 -3.31 -1.88
C ASN A 71 -0.09 -2.66 -1.93
N GLY A 72 -0.01 -1.34 -2.08
CA GLY A 72 1.23 -0.58 -2.20
C GLY A 72 1.24 0.33 -3.42
N ILE A 73 2.42 0.84 -3.77
CA ILE A 73 2.65 1.69 -4.94
C ILE A 73 3.54 0.97 -5.95
N SER A 74 3.18 1.06 -7.24
CA SER A 74 3.92 0.42 -8.32
C SER A 74 4.09 1.38 -9.50
N ILE A 75 5.30 1.39 -10.07
CA ILE A 75 5.60 2.08 -11.32
C ILE A 75 6.05 1.05 -12.35
N GLN A 76 5.60 1.24 -13.59
CA GLN A 76 6.00 0.46 -14.76
C GLN A 76 6.14 1.43 -15.93
N ASP A 77 7.18 1.25 -16.75
CA ASP A 77 7.48 2.09 -17.92
C ASP A 77 7.46 3.61 -17.62
N ALA A 78 7.81 3.97 -16.36
CA ALA A 78 7.83 5.34 -15.93
C ALA A 78 9.09 6.06 -16.43
N LEU A 79 8.93 7.33 -16.74
CA LEU A 79 10.05 8.19 -17.14
C LEU A 79 10.77 8.79 -15.92
N PRO A 80 12.10 9.03 -16.02
CA PRO A 80 12.84 9.81 -15.03
C PRO A 80 12.19 11.17 -14.79
N THR A 81 12.15 11.59 -13.53
CA THR A 81 11.38 12.76 -13.11
C THR A 81 12.16 13.55 -12.06
N SER A 82 12.15 14.89 -12.15
CA SER A 82 12.75 15.76 -11.14
C SER A 82 11.98 15.72 -9.82
N ASP A 83 12.61 16.13 -8.72
CA ASP A 83 11.97 16.15 -7.40
C ASP A 83 10.80 17.14 -7.34
N GLU A 84 10.88 18.28 -8.04
CA GLU A 84 9.78 19.25 -8.14
C GLU A 84 8.53 18.63 -8.76
N VAL A 85 8.68 17.87 -9.83
CA VAL A 85 7.56 17.17 -10.48
C VAL A 85 7.13 15.98 -9.64
N GLY A 86 8.07 15.17 -9.15
CA GLY A 86 7.84 13.96 -8.35
C GLY A 86 6.99 14.22 -7.11
N LYS A 87 7.23 15.31 -6.38
CA LYS A 87 6.45 15.75 -5.22
C LYS A 87 4.99 16.07 -5.55
N HIS A 88 4.66 16.37 -6.81
CA HIS A 88 3.35 16.81 -7.24
C HIS A 88 2.60 15.82 -8.14
N LEU A 89 3.13 14.62 -8.31
CA LEU A 89 2.46 13.54 -9.06
C LEU A 89 1.03 13.30 -8.52
N LYS A 90 0.05 13.28 -9.43
CA LYS A 90 -1.39 13.16 -9.10
C LYS A 90 -2.10 12.09 -9.92
N GLY A 91 -1.42 11.48 -10.86
CA GLY A 91 -1.97 10.43 -11.71
C GLY A 91 -2.32 9.17 -10.93
N LYS A 92 -3.19 8.35 -11.49
CA LYS A 92 -3.55 7.05 -10.92
C LYS A 92 -2.32 6.14 -10.86
N GLY A 93 -1.99 5.66 -9.64
CA GLY A 93 -0.80 4.84 -9.41
C GLY A 93 0.48 5.62 -9.11
N GLU A 94 0.48 6.96 -9.25
CA GLU A 94 1.63 7.81 -8.95
C GLU A 94 1.76 8.15 -7.47
N TYR A 95 0.70 7.92 -6.68
CA TYR A 95 0.70 8.06 -5.24
C TYR A 95 -0.13 6.96 -4.58
N PHE A 96 0.13 6.76 -3.31
CA PHE A 96 -0.51 5.76 -2.48
C PHE A 96 -0.94 6.39 -1.16
N ASP A 97 -2.26 6.44 -0.93
CA ASP A 97 -2.85 6.99 0.28
C ASP A 97 -3.18 5.87 1.27
N PHE A 98 -2.87 6.11 2.54
CA PHE A 98 -3.19 5.18 3.62
C PHE A 98 -3.46 5.92 4.93
N THR A 99 -4.13 5.23 5.85
CA THR A 99 -4.58 5.78 7.13
C THR A 99 -4.13 4.89 8.28
N ILE A 100 -3.64 5.52 9.34
CA ILE A 100 -3.30 4.88 10.61
C ILE A 100 -4.22 5.45 11.68
N LYS A 101 -5.10 4.60 12.23
CA LYS A 101 -5.94 4.95 13.37
C LYS A 101 -5.37 4.33 14.63
N SER A 102 -5.08 5.13 15.62
CA SER A 102 -4.59 4.69 16.93
C SER A 102 -5.61 5.04 18.02
N ASN A 103 -5.85 4.10 18.92
CA ASN A 103 -6.61 4.30 20.14
C ASN A 103 -5.69 4.13 21.33
N VAL A 104 -5.50 5.19 22.10
CA VAL A 104 -4.53 5.25 23.21
C VAL A 104 -5.22 5.81 24.44
N VAL A 105 -5.25 5.01 25.52
CA VAL A 105 -5.81 5.40 26.84
C VAL A 105 -4.74 5.18 27.89
N ASN A 106 -4.38 6.23 28.62
CA ASN A 106 -3.41 6.19 29.74
C ASN A 106 -2.05 5.57 29.38
N SER A 107 -1.60 5.78 28.14
CA SER A 107 -0.36 5.19 27.62
C SER A 107 0.15 5.99 26.41
N SER A 108 1.12 5.46 25.68
CA SER A 108 1.50 5.96 24.35
C SER A 108 1.78 4.81 23.40
N ILE A 109 1.68 5.08 22.10
CA ILE A 109 2.10 4.16 21.05
C ILE A 109 3.13 4.83 20.17
N THR A 110 4.23 4.14 19.92
CA THR A 110 5.18 4.52 18.89
C THR A 110 4.97 3.60 17.70
N TYR A 111 4.72 4.16 16.51
CA TYR A 111 4.61 3.39 15.29
C TYR A 111 5.64 3.81 14.24
N GLU A 112 5.95 2.90 13.35
CA GLU A 112 6.81 3.08 12.19
C GLU A 112 6.07 2.74 10.92
N ILE A 113 6.23 3.59 9.91
CA ILE A 113 5.83 3.34 8.54
C ILE A 113 7.04 2.76 7.83
N ALA A 114 6.92 1.57 7.28
CA ALA A 114 8.02 0.86 6.63
C ALA A 114 7.65 0.47 5.20
N ALA A 115 8.60 0.66 4.29
CA ALA A 115 8.49 0.23 2.90
C ALA A 115 9.26 -1.07 2.68
N ILE A 116 8.66 -1.99 1.92
CA ILE A 116 9.28 -3.25 1.53
C ILE A 116 9.22 -3.36 0.02
N LYS A 117 10.37 -3.53 -0.61
CA LYS A 117 10.46 -3.81 -2.05
C LYS A 117 9.81 -5.16 -2.36
N ASP A 118 8.96 -5.19 -3.37
CA ASP A 118 8.45 -6.46 -3.89
C ASP A 118 9.56 -7.18 -4.68
N LYS A 119 9.60 -8.51 -4.56
CA LYS A 119 10.62 -9.35 -5.21
C LYS A 119 10.55 -9.31 -6.74
N SER A 120 9.40 -8.96 -7.31
CA SER A 120 9.22 -8.84 -8.76
C SER A 120 9.81 -7.55 -9.35
N SER A 121 10.24 -6.61 -8.51
CA SER A 121 10.81 -5.34 -8.96
C SER A 121 12.13 -5.54 -9.70
N THR A 122 12.22 -4.97 -10.91
CA THR A 122 13.36 -5.12 -11.83
C THR A 122 14.21 -3.85 -11.96
N ILE A 123 13.70 -2.68 -11.53
CA ILE A 123 14.47 -1.44 -11.46
C ILE A 123 15.41 -1.47 -10.24
N SER A 124 16.57 -0.82 -10.35
CA SER A 124 17.53 -0.72 -9.24
C SER A 124 17.01 0.19 -8.12
N ASP A 125 17.29 -0.19 -6.87
CA ASP A 125 16.98 0.60 -5.67
C ASP A 125 17.69 1.97 -5.67
N ASP A 126 18.77 2.15 -6.43
CA ASP A 126 19.50 3.40 -6.61
C ASP A 126 18.75 4.41 -7.48
N PHE A 127 17.77 3.97 -8.25
CA PHE A 127 17.02 4.80 -9.18
C PHE A 127 15.66 5.25 -8.66
N ILE A 128 15.18 4.65 -7.58
CA ILE A 128 13.86 4.92 -7.03
C ILE A 128 13.95 5.94 -5.91
N LYS A 129 13.11 6.96 -5.99
CA LYS A 129 12.88 7.93 -4.92
C LYS A 129 11.51 7.71 -4.30
N LEU A 130 11.46 7.82 -2.97
CA LEU A 130 10.25 7.87 -2.17
C LEU A 130 10.12 9.23 -1.50
N TYR A 131 8.89 9.70 -1.37
CA TYR A 131 8.51 10.94 -0.71
C TYR A 131 7.25 10.71 0.09
N LEU A 132 7.26 11.04 1.39
CA LEU A 132 6.12 10.83 2.28
C LEU A 132 5.60 12.14 2.83
N GLU A 133 4.29 12.31 2.75
CA GLU A 133 3.54 13.40 3.35
C GLU A 133 2.57 12.87 4.38
N LYS A 134 2.26 13.72 5.35
CA LYS A 134 1.19 13.51 6.34
C LYS A 134 0.17 14.62 6.22
N GLN A 135 -1.11 14.29 6.27
CA GLN A 135 -2.16 15.28 6.28
C GLN A 135 -2.27 15.97 7.63
N ASN A 136 -2.19 17.29 7.63
CA ASN A 136 -2.39 18.15 8.78
C ASN A 136 -3.44 19.21 8.43
N SER A 137 -4.54 19.28 9.19
CA SER A 137 -5.63 20.26 8.97
C SER A 137 -6.13 20.35 7.52
N GLY A 138 -6.19 19.20 6.81
CA GLY A 138 -6.65 19.13 5.42
C GLY A 138 -5.54 19.28 4.37
N THR A 139 -4.35 19.74 4.74
CA THR A 139 -3.21 19.92 3.83
C THR A 139 -2.17 18.82 4.05
N TYR A 140 -1.55 18.33 2.98
CA TYR A 140 -0.43 17.41 3.07
C TYR A 140 0.87 18.16 3.29
N GLU A 141 1.61 17.75 4.32
CA GLU A 141 2.90 18.32 4.70
C GLU A 141 3.98 17.24 4.63
N GLN A 142 5.16 17.61 4.18
CA GLN A 142 6.30 16.73 4.07
C GLN A 142 6.71 16.18 5.45
N VAL A 143 6.84 14.86 5.56
CA VAL A 143 7.42 14.18 6.74
C VAL A 143 8.66 13.36 6.40
N MET A 144 8.89 13.08 5.13
CA MET A 144 10.14 12.54 4.58
C MET A 144 10.41 13.21 3.23
N GLU A 145 11.58 13.81 3.08
CA GLU A 145 12.04 14.41 1.82
C GLU A 145 12.25 13.35 0.72
N PRO A 146 12.31 13.75 -0.56
CA PRO A 146 12.65 12.85 -1.64
C PRO A 146 13.96 12.10 -1.36
N THR A 147 13.86 10.81 -1.10
CA THR A 147 15.00 9.98 -0.67
C THR A 147 15.13 8.77 -1.56
N ILE A 148 16.36 8.49 -2.03
CA ILE A 148 16.67 7.28 -2.79
C ILE A 148 16.37 6.06 -1.91
N PHE A 149 15.62 5.09 -2.43
CA PHE A 149 15.17 3.91 -1.69
C PHE A 149 16.33 3.18 -0.99
N LYS A 150 17.43 3.00 -1.68
CA LYS A 150 18.64 2.35 -1.13
C LYS A 150 19.24 3.11 0.05
N SER A 151 19.07 4.43 0.14
CA SER A 151 19.62 5.29 1.18
C SER A 151 18.72 5.39 2.42
N ILE A 152 17.48 4.87 2.36
CA ILE A 152 16.57 4.90 3.49
C ILE A 152 17.08 3.97 4.60
N THR A 153 16.91 4.40 5.85
CA THR A 153 17.33 3.64 7.02
C THR A 153 16.66 2.27 7.07
N LYS A 154 17.47 1.23 7.09
CA LYS A 154 16.98 -0.14 7.21
C LYS A 154 16.56 -0.39 8.65
N ARG A 155 15.35 -0.91 8.85
CA ARG A 155 14.85 -1.53 10.07
C ARG A 155 15.17 -0.78 11.37
N SER A 156 14.17 -0.46 12.15
CA SER A 156 14.32 0.00 13.52
C SER A 156 14.11 -1.11 14.55
N LYS A 157 14.20 -0.67 15.84
CA LYS A 157 13.98 -1.54 17.00
C LYS A 157 12.51 -1.88 17.29
N ILE A 158 11.53 -1.36 16.52
CA ILE A 158 10.09 -1.58 16.79
C ILE A 158 9.59 -2.93 16.26
N GLY A 159 10.37 -3.64 15.46
CA GLY A 159 10.01 -4.99 15.04
C GLY A 159 9.74 -5.16 13.56
N SER A 160 9.94 -4.12 12.75
CA SER A 160 9.88 -4.24 11.29
C SER A 160 10.85 -5.31 10.77
N PRO A 161 10.51 -6.07 9.72
CA PRO A 161 11.38 -7.08 9.14
C PRO A 161 12.73 -6.52 8.67
N LYS A 162 13.75 -7.36 8.60
CA LYS A 162 15.13 -6.97 8.21
C LYS A 162 15.24 -6.28 6.85
N CYS A 163 14.33 -6.59 5.93
CA CYS A 163 14.28 -6.00 4.59
C CYS A 163 13.47 -4.71 4.49
N SER A 164 12.92 -4.21 5.59
CA SER A 164 12.10 -3.00 5.61
C SER A 164 12.97 -1.75 5.62
N MET A 165 12.55 -0.73 4.86
CA MET A 165 13.08 0.62 4.89
C MET A 165 12.14 1.49 5.73
N VAL A 166 12.62 2.08 6.82
CA VAL A 166 11.79 2.89 7.72
C VAL A 166 11.63 4.28 7.14
N LEU A 167 10.42 4.60 6.69
CA LEU A 167 10.10 5.90 6.08
C LEU A 167 9.86 6.98 7.14
N TYR A 168 9.12 6.62 8.19
CA TYR A 168 8.73 7.58 9.22
C TYR A 168 8.42 6.89 10.53
N LYS A 169 8.58 7.62 11.65
CA LYS A 169 8.30 7.16 12.99
C LYS A 169 7.56 8.24 13.77
N LEU A 170 6.48 7.87 14.45
CA LEU A 170 5.70 8.79 15.27
C LEU A 170 5.34 8.17 16.62
N ASN A 171 5.45 8.98 17.69
CA ASN A 171 4.90 8.66 19.00
C ASN A 171 3.56 9.37 19.20
N ARG A 172 2.52 8.62 19.57
CA ARG A 172 1.18 9.14 19.88
C ARG A 172 0.85 8.91 21.34
N LYS A 173 0.52 10.00 22.05
CA LYS A 173 0.07 10.00 23.45
C LYS A 173 -1.47 10.10 23.56
N LYS A 174 -2.17 10.33 22.44
CA LYS A 174 -3.63 10.47 22.37
C LYS A 174 -4.15 9.70 21.18
N SER A 175 -5.37 9.21 21.31
CA SER A 175 -6.11 8.60 20.18
C SER A 175 -6.22 9.57 19.01
N GLY A 176 -6.24 9.05 17.79
CA GLY A 176 -6.41 9.85 16.59
C GLY A 176 -6.17 9.08 15.30
N THR A 177 -6.38 9.79 14.21
CA THR A 177 -6.23 9.27 12.85
C THR A 177 -5.18 10.10 12.14
N ASP A 178 -4.22 9.43 11.52
CA ASP A 178 -3.17 10.03 10.72
C ASP A 178 -3.32 9.55 9.28
N ASN A 179 -3.47 10.46 8.33
CA ASN A 179 -3.56 10.18 6.90
C ASN A 179 -2.21 10.50 6.26
N TYR A 180 -1.75 9.61 5.43
CA TYR A 180 -0.47 9.71 4.76
C TYR A 180 -0.62 9.56 3.25
N ARG A 181 0.32 10.15 2.51
CA ARG A 181 0.49 10.01 1.07
C ARG A 181 1.94 9.68 0.75
N LEU A 182 2.18 8.54 0.14
CA LEU A 182 3.47 8.14 -0.39
C LEU A 182 3.49 8.37 -1.90
N ARG A 183 4.56 9.01 -2.40
CA ARG A 183 4.86 9.10 -3.83
C ARG A 183 6.14 8.38 -4.16
N MET A 184 6.23 7.88 -5.38
CA MET A 184 7.38 7.16 -5.89
C MET A 184 7.63 7.53 -7.34
N TRP A 185 8.89 7.76 -7.68
CA TRP A 185 9.32 8.03 -9.05
C TRP A 185 10.75 7.56 -9.31
N ILE A 186 11.12 7.53 -10.60
CA ILE A 186 12.49 7.29 -11.05
C ILE A 186 13.23 8.62 -11.00
N LYS A 187 14.40 8.68 -10.35
CA LYS A 187 15.22 9.89 -10.28
C LYS A 187 15.61 10.40 -11.68
N GLU A 188 15.78 11.70 -11.83
CA GLU A 188 15.92 12.41 -13.10
C GLU A 188 17.11 11.93 -13.95
N ASP A 189 18.23 11.61 -13.32
CA ASP A 189 19.48 11.16 -13.98
C ASP A 189 19.57 9.64 -14.19
N ALA A 190 18.50 8.89 -13.91
CA ALA A 190 18.50 7.46 -14.11
C ALA A 190 18.27 7.07 -15.56
N VAL A 191 19.00 6.07 -16.03
CA VAL A 191 18.74 5.39 -17.30
C VAL A 191 18.09 4.05 -16.99
N VAL A 192 16.83 3.90 -17.35
CA VAL A 192 16.03 2.70 -17.12
C VAL A 192 15.53 2.18 -18.45
N GLU A 193 15.74 0.89 -18.71
CA GLU A 193 15.22 0.19 -19.89
C GLU A 193 13.69 0.06 -19.83
N MET A 194 13.06 -0.11 -20.97
CA MET A 194 11.62 -0.42 -21.05
C MET A 194 11.30 -1.78 -20.41
N ASP A 195 10.03 -2.04 -20.14
CA ASP A 195 9.51 -3.26 -19.49
C ASP A 195 10.05 -3.50 -18.07
N LYS A 196 10.61 -2.47 -17.44
CA LYS A 196 11.04 -2.53 -16.05
C LYS A 196 9.97 -1.98 -15.12
N SER A 197 9.87 -2.58 -13.95
CA SER A 197 8.91 -2.17 -12.92
C SER A 197 9.53 -2.10 -11.54
N TYR A 198 8.90 -1.35 -10.66
CA TYR A 198 9.25 -1.31 -9.25
C TYR A 198 7.99 -1.20 -8.40
N THR A 199 7.89 -2.06 -7.40
CA THR A 199 6.74 -2.11 -6.50
C THR A 199 7.21 -2.05 -5.05
N VAL A 200 6.56 -1.20 -4.28
CA VAL A 200 6.78 -1.04 -2.84
C VAL A 200 5.49 -1.34 -2.11
N LYS A 201 5.56 -2.21 -1.12
CA LYS A 201 4.50 -2.45 -0.13
C LYS A 201 4.78 -1.62 1.11
N VAL A 202 3.73 -1.01 1.66
CA VAL A 202 3.81 -0.24 2.91
C VAL A 202 3.24 -1.09 4.04
N ASN A 203 3.95 -1.13 5.16
CA ASN A 203 3.49 -1.77 6.39
C ASN A 203 3.68 -0.82 7.57
N VAL A 204 2.89 -1.01 8.60
CA VAL A 204 2.96 -0.21 9.82
C VAL A 204 3.17 -1.13 11.02
N TYR A 205 4.18 -0.81 11.82
CA TYR A 205 4.55 -1.55 13.03
C TYR A 205 4.40 -0.64 14.24
N GLY A 206 3.72 -1.09 15.27
CA GLY A 206 3.48 -0.32 16.48
C GLY A 206 4.02 -1.02 17.72
N LYS A 207 4.48 -0.21 18.70
CA LYS A 207 4.88 -0.66 20.02
C LYS A 207 4.27 0.24 21.07
N ALA A 208 3.65 -0.35 22.09
CA ALA A 208 3.22 0.34 23.30
C ALA A 208 4.43 0.87 24.08
N SER A 209 4.31 2.03 24.70
CA SER A 209 5.35 2.68 25.51
C SER A 209 4.76 3.17 26.82
#